data_2a8e1351430a37727f3d4291d2b4cde9
#
_entry.id   2a8e1351430a37727f3d4291d2b4cde9
#
_cell.length_a   1.000
_cell.length_b   1.000
_cell.length_c   1.000
_cell.angle_alpha   90.00
_cell.angle_beta   90.00
_cell.angle_gamma   90.00
#
_symmetry.space_group_name_H-M   'P 1'
#
loop_
_entity.id
_entity.type
_entity.pdbx_description
1 polymer ?
#
loop_
_entity_poly.entity_id
_entity_poly.type
_entity_poly.pdbx_seq_one_letter_code
_entity_poly.pdbx_strand_id
1 'polypeptide(L)'
;MKKLLLLIAFISLYSISYSLDKAKLDSLISILEKNDKAMGSLSIYEDGKEVYSNALGYENIENGIKASDKTEYRIGSISKTFTASIIMKLVEANKLTLDTKLSKYYPTVSNADKITIKNLLKHRSGIYNFTSAEDYPEWMEKPKSKADLVDIIAAYPSSFEPDSKGEYSNSNYVLLSFIAEDILKKDLATILAEVITVPCKLSNTYYGGAIGNKSNEAQSYHYTGEWVQTTETDMSVPMGAGAVVSTPSDLNKFLYCLFNGKVVSEASLKEMMTLEDNYGAGLFSVPYNDKKAYGHXXXXFYFPKEKISVTYLSNGVAIPLNNILVGVLKIYFGDEYELPVYAPTINVPVAELEQYVGVYSTPTIPMKMNIFIEGDALYGQATGQSEFQLEAFEKHKFKFEPAMLTIEFSPEKSELTIIQGGGEVVMKKE
;
A
#
# COMPACT_ATOMS: atom_id res chain seq x y z
N MET A 1 28.01 65.94 -21.69
CA MET A 1 27.57 64.55 -22.03
C MET A 1 28.00 63.65 -20.91
N LYS A 2 27.06 63.35 -20.00
CA LYS A 2 27.33 62.45 -18.86
C LYS A 2 27.06 61.01 -19.29
N LYS A 3 28.07 60.17 -19.29
CA LYS A 3 27.92 58.73 -19.57
C LYS A 3 27.36 58.06 -18.34
N LEU A 4 26.14 57.53 -18.47
CA LEU A 4 25.52 56.73 -17.42
C LEU A 4 26.05 55.31 -17.54
N LEU A 5 26.83 54.89 -16.56
CA LEU A 5 27.27 53.48 -16.47
C LEU A 5 26.16 52.66 -15.81
N LEU A 6 25.53 51.80 -16.59
CA LEU A 6 24.59 50.82 -16.05
C LEU A 6 25.40 49.66 -15.43
N LEU A 7 25.34 49.55 -14.12
CA LEU A 7 25.92 48.43 -13.41
C LEU A 7 24.87 47.31 -13.42
N ILE A 8 25.09 46.31 -14.26
CA ILE A 8 24.25 45.12 -14.26
C ILE A 8 24.76 44.19 -13.17
N ALA A 9 24.03 44.15 -12.07
CA ALA A 9 24.34 43.21 -10.99
C ALA A 9 23.88 41.82 -11.43
N PHE A 10 24.81 40.95 -11.69
CA PHE A 10 24.56 39.53 -11.91
C PHE A 10 24.24 38.91 -10.55
N ILE A 11 22.97 38.72 -10.28
CA ILE A 11 22.54 37.91 -9.13
C ILE A 11 22.69 36.47 -9.58
N SER A 12 23.80 35.84 -9.22
CA SER A 12 23.96 34.42 -9.41
C SER A 12 23.02 33.72 -8.39
N LEU A 13 21.92 33.22 -8.91
CA LEU A 13 21.08 32.30 -8.16
C LEU A 13 21.87 31.01 -7.94
N TYR A 14 22.44 30.89 -6.76
CA TYR A 14 23.02 29.63 -6.34
C TYR A 14 21.85 28.71 -6.09
N SER A 15 21.50 27.89 -7.07
CA SER A 15 20.62 26.76 -6.81
C SER A 15 21.44 25.78 -5.98
N ILE A 16 21.08 25.66 -4.72
CA ILE A 16 21.65 24.63 -3.87
C ILE A 16 21.11 23.31 -4.41
N SER A 17 21.95 22.65 -5.18
CA SER A 17 21.62 21.31 -5.67
C SER A 17 21.94 20.33 -4.54
N TYR A 18 20.91 19.83 -3.89
CA TYR A 18 21.10 18.74 -2.94
C TYR A 18 21.34 17.48 -3.75
N SER A 19 22.55 16.92 -3.65
CA SER A 19 22.78 15.62 -4.28
C SER A 19 22.12 14.55 -3.40
N LEU A 20 21.46 13.59 -4.04
CA LEU A 20 20.82 12.47 -3.37
C LEU A 20 21.85 11.67 -2.57
N ASP A 21 21.56 11.42 -1.30
CA ASP A 21 22.45 10.64 -0.43
C ASP A 21 22.21 9.14 -0.65
N LYS A 22 22.79 8.64 -1.75
CA LYS A 22 22.64 7.23 -2.13
C LYS A 22 23.24 6.29 -1.09
N ALA A 23 24.35 6.70 -0.47
CA ALA A 23 25.01 5.88 0.55
C ALA A 23 24.10 5.67 1.76
N LYS A 24 23.37 6.72 2.16
CA LYS A 24 22.45 6.60 3.31
C LYS A 24 21.24 5.75 2.96
N LEU A 25 20.74 5.85 1.73
CA LEU A 25 19.66 4.95 1.25
C LEU A 25 20.14 3.50 1.25
N ASP A 26 21.36 3.25 0.73
CA ASP A 26 21.93 1.91 0.73
C ASP A 26 22.05 1.37 2.16
N SER A 27 22.44 2.23 3.11
CA SER A 27 22.56 1.84 4.52
C SER A 27 21.20 1.46 5.11
N LEU A 28 20.18 2.25 4.82
CA LEU A 28 18.82 1.94 5.29
C LEU A 28 18.37 0.58 4.75
N ILE A 29 18.53 0.35 3.45
CA ILE A 29 18.16 -0.91 2.81
C ILE A 29 18.92 -2.08 3.47
N SER A 30 20.22 -1.91 3.67
CA SER A 30 21.07 -2.95 4.27
C SER A 30 20.63 -3.27 5.71
N ILE A 31 20.34 -2.25 6.51
CA ILE A 31 19.90 -2.43 7.90
C ILE A 31 18.57 -3.21 7.94
N LEU A 32 17.63 -2.83 7.09
CA LEU A 32 16.33 -3.51 7.03
C LEU A 32 16.49 -4.97 6.62
N GLU A 33 17.34 -5.24 5.63
CA GLU A 33 17.58 -6.60 5.14
C GLU A 33 18.26 -7.47 6.20
N LYS A 34 19.32 -6.96 6.81
CA LYS A 34 20.10 -7.72 7.79
C LYS A 34 19.27 -8.09 9.03
N ASN A 35 18.27 -7.30 9.34
CA ASN A 35 17.44 -7.51 10.52
C ASN A 35 16.09 -8.13 10.19
N ASP A 36 15.90 -8.61 8.97
CA ASP A 36 14.65 -9.24 8.50
C ASP A 36 13.42 -8.35 8.70
N LYS A 37 13.57 -7.05 8.42
CA LYS A 37 12.47 -6.10 8.64
C LYS A 37 11.60 -5.93 7.41
N ALA A 38 12.12 -6.23 6.22
CA ALA A 38 11.36 -6.04 5.00
C ALA A 38 12.00 -6.79 3.84
N MET A 39 11.18 -7.08 2.84
CA MET A 39 11.62 -7.54 1.52
C MET A 39 10.87 -6.74 0.48
N GLY A 40 11.58 -6.26 -0.53
CA GLY A 40 10.94 -5.42 -1.54
C GLY A 40 11.94 -4.75 -2.46
N SER A 41 11.43 -3.81 -3.25
CA SER A 41 12.26 -3.06 -4.19
C SER A 41 11.83 -1.60 -4.20
N LEU A 42 12.80 -0.72 -4.34
CA LEU A 42 12.65 0.73 -4.28
C LEU A 42 13.15 1.35 -5.57
N SER A 43 12.44 2.35 -6.08
CA SER A 43 12.88 3.15 -7.22
C SER A 43 12.52 4.61 -6.98
N ILE A 44 13.44 5.51 -7.36
CA ILE A 44 13.23 6.96 -7.29
C ILE A 44 13.50 7.54 -8.68
N TYR A 45 12.56 8.35 -9.15
CA TYR A 45 12.66 9.04 -10.45
C TYR A 45 12.67 10.56 -10.24
N GLU A 46 13.44 11.24 -11.07
CA GLU A 46 13.41 12.69 -11.18
C GLU A 46 13.17 13.06 -12.63
N ASP A 47 12.08 13.78 -12.88
CA ASP A 47 11.71 14.28 -14.21
C ASP A 47 11.76 13.15 -15.25
N GLY A 48 11.17 12.00 -14.90
CA GLY A 48 11.03 10.87 -15.81
C GLY A 48 12.23 9.96 -15.94
N LYS A 49 13.27 10.18 -15.13
CA LYS A 49 14.50 9.36 -15.18
C LYS A 49 14.79 8.73 -13.82
N GLU A 50 15.19 7.48 -13.83
CA GLU A 50 15.55 6.77 -12.61
C GLU A 50 16.88 7.30 -12.07
N VAL A 51 16.89 7.76 -10.82
CA VAL A 51 18.09 8.26 -10.17
C VAL A 51 18.57 7.33 -9.06
N TYR A 52 17.70 6.38 -8.62
CA TYR A 52 18.09 5.41 -7.60
C TYR A 52 17.20 4.20 -7.71
N SER A 53 17.78 3.01 -7.57
CA SER A 53 17.02 1.78 -7.37
C SER A 53 17.82 0.85 -6.47
N ASN A 54 17.11 0.06 -5.68
CA ASN A 54 17.72 -0.93 -4.81
C ASN A 54 16.64 -1.94 -4.41
N ALA A 55 17.07 -3.05 -3.86
CA ALA A 55 16.16 -4.11 -3.43
C ALA A 55 16.70 -4.77 -2.18
N LEU A 56 15.81 -5.43 -1.43
CA LEU A 56 16.20 -6.14 -0.22
C LEU A 56 15.39 -7.42 -0.08
N GLY A 57 16.03 -8.43 0.48
CA GLY A 57 15.44 -9.72 0.71
C GLY A 57 15.27 -10.56 -0.55
N TYR A 58 14.24 -11.35 -0.57
CA TYR A 58 14.04 -12.36 -1.61
C TYR A 58 12.72 -12.18 -2.32
N GLU A 59 12.72 -12.38 -3.64
CA GLU A 59 11.45 -12.52 -4.36
C GLU A 59 10.89 -13.93 -4.14
N ASN A 60 11.77 -14.90 -3.89
CA ASN A 60 11.36 -16.29 -3.66
C ASN A 60 12.38 -16.93 -2.73
N ILE A 61 12.03 -17.08 -1.46
CA ILE A 61 12.91 -17.65 -0.44
C ILE A 61 13.15 -19.13 -0.72
N GLU A 62 12.11 -19.86 -1.07
CA GLU A 62 12.18 -21.31 -1.26
C GLU A 62 13.17 -21.70 -2.35
N ASN A 63 13.27 -20.84 -3.39
CA ASN A 63 14.19 -21.07 -4.51
C ASN A 63 15.49 -20.25 -4.37
N GLY A 64 15.64 -19.49 -3.28
CA GLY A 64 16.85 -18.70 -3.05
C GLY A 64 17.05 -17.54 -4.01
N ILE A 65 15.97 -16.99 -4.57
CA ILE A 65 16.06 -15.93 -5.55
C ILE A 65 15.92 -14.57 -4.86
N LYS A 66 16.98 -13.78 -4.92
CA LYS A 66 17.01 -12.45 -4.30
C LYS A 66 16.13 -11.46 -5.07
N ALA A 67 15.54 -10.52 -4.35
CA ALA A 67 14.83 -9.41 -4.97
C ALA A 67 15.82 -8.52 -5.74
N SER A 68 15.34 -7.90 -6.80
CA SER A 68 16.14 -6.99 -7.63
C SER A 68 15.27 -5.84 -8.12
N ASP A 69 15.88 -4.94 -8.88
CA ASP A 69 15.15 -3.84 -9.52
C ASP A 69 14.17 -4.33 -10.58
N LYS A 70 14.29 -5.60 -10.97
CA LYS A 70 13.41 -6.21 -11.99
C LYS A 70 12.34 -7.11 -11.39
N THR A 71 12.34 -7.28 -10.08
CA THR A 71 11.32 -8.10 -9.43
C THR A 71 9.95 -7.47 -9.63
N GLU A 72 8.99 -8.30 -10.02
CA GLU A 72 7.61 -7.90 -10.26
C GLU A 72 6.78 -8.23 -9.04
N TYR A 73 5.89 -7.32 -8.68
CA TYR A 73 5.07 -7.44 -7.47
C TYR A 73 3.60 -7.26 -7.80
N ARG A 74 2.75 -7.99 -7.11
CA ARG A 74 1.33 -7.65 -7.07
C ARG A 74 1.23 -6.31 -6.37
N ILE A 75 0.65 -5.31 -7.04
CA ILE A 75 0.66 -3.94 -6.50
C ILE A 75 -0.60 -3.59 -5.71
N GLY A 76 -1.51 -4.56 -5.60
CA GLY A 76 -2.72 -4.36 -4.81
C GLY A 76 -3.49 -3.14 -5.27
N SER A 77 -3.94 -2.34 -4.33
CA SER A 77 -4.83 -1.21 -4.61
C SER A 77 -4.22 -0.10 -5.44
N ILE A 78 -2.92 -0.09 -5.68
CA ILE A 78 -2.34 0.83 -6.68
C ILE A 78 -2.96 0.56 -8.06
N SER A 79 -3.45 -0.66 -8.29
CA SER A 79 -4.20 -1.02 -9.51
C SER A 79 -5.35 -0.04 -9.78
N LYS A 80 -5.94 0.54 -8.75
CA LYS A 80 -7.07 1.46 -8.89
C LYS A 80 -6.70 2.72 -9.69
N THR A 81 -5.43 3.15 -9.61
CA THR A 81 -5.00 4.30 -10.39
C THR A 81 -5.04 3.98 -11.89
N PHE A 82 -4.66 2.75 -12.24
CA PHE A 82 -4.77 2.28 -13.63
C PHE A 82 -6.22 2.22 -14.08
N THR A 83 -7.07 1.63 -13.26
CA THR A 83 -8.50 1.49 -13.59
C THR A 83 -9.17 2.85 -13.75
N ALA A 84 -8.89 3.79 -12.83
CA ALA A 84 -9.44 5.15 -12.94
C ALA A 84 -8.98 5.82 -14.23
N SER A 85 -7.71 5.62 -14.61
CA SER A 85 -7.19 6.19 -15.85
C SER A 85 -7.95 5.64 -17.07
N ILE A 86 -8.21 4.33 -17.07
CA ILE A 86 -8.99 3.69 -18.15
C ILE A 86 -10.40 4.30 -18.22
N ILE A 87 -11.06 4.45 -17.08
CA ILE A 87 -12.41 5.02 -17.04
C ILE A 87 -12.39 6.47 -17.56
N MET A 88 -11.40 7.27 -17.17
CA MET A 88 -11.31 8.65 -17.65
C MET A 88 -11.06 8.69 -19.16
N LYS A 89 -10.34 7.73 -19.72
CA LYS A 89 -10.18 7.61 -21.18
C LYS A 89 -11.52 7.34 -21.85
N LEU A 90 -12.35 6.51 -21.25
CA LEU A 90 -13.69 6.24 -21.79
C LEU A 90 -14.56 7.49 -21.75
N VAL A 91 -14.42 8.28 -20.69
CA VAL A 91 -15.13 9.57 -20.57
C VAL A 91 -14.67 10.52 -21.70
N GLU A 92 -13.35 10.61 -21.93
CA GLU A 92 -12.81 11.46 -23.00
C GLU A 92 -13.28 11.02 -24.38
N ALA A 93 -13.50 9.72 -24.57
CA ALA A 93 -13.98 9.16 -25.85
C ALA A 93 -15.51 9.23 -25.97
N ASN A 94 -16.19 9.85 -25.04
CA ASN A 94 -17.66 10.00 -25.01
C ASN A 94 -18.39 8.64 -24.99
N LYS A 95 -17.74 7.62 -24.44
CA LYS A 95 -18.37 6.29 -24.28
C LYS A 95 -19.09 6.17 -22.94
N LEU A 96 -18.90 7.17 -22.09
CA LEU A 96 -19.35 7.16 -20.70
C LEU A 96 -19.30 8.61 -20.23
N THR A 97 -20.07 8.96 -19.20
CA THR A 97 -19.90 10.24 -18.52
C THR A 97 -19.75 9.99 -17.03
N LEU A 98 -19.24 10.97 -16.32
CA LEU A 98 -19.13 10.87 -14.87
C LEU A 98 -20.50 10.76 -14.19
N ASP A 99 -21.56 11.20 -14.85
CA ASP A 99 -22.92 11.14 -14.33
C ASP A 99 -23.69 9.89 -14.77
N THR A 100 -23.09 9.05 -15.61
CA THR A 100 -23.73 7.80 -16.04
C THR A 100 -24.06 6.97 -14.80
N LYS A 101 -25.27 6.42 -14.76
CA LYS A 101 -25.71 5.62 -13.61
C LYS A 101 -25.22 4.18 -13.70
N LEU A 102 -24.87 3.64 -12.54
CA LEU A 102 -24.46 2.24 -12.43
C LEU A 102 -25.54 1.29 -12.98
N SER A 103 -26.81 1.67 -12.81
CA SER A 103 -27.93 0.84 -13.26
C SER A 103 -27.94 0.56 -14.76
N LYS A 104 -27.24 1.37 -15.55
CA LYS A 104 -27.09 1.12 -16.98
C LYS A 104 -26.36 -0.23 -17.23
N TYR A 105 -25.49 -0.62 -16.31
CA TYR A 105 -24.66 -1.84 -16.45
C TYR A 105 -25.02 -2.91 -15.45
N TYR A 106 -25.23 -2.56 -14.20
CA TYR A 106 -25.44 -3.53 -13.11
C TYR A 106 -26.61 -3.10 -12.24
N PRO A 107 -27.85 -3.23 -12.78
CA PRO A 107 -29.03 -2.75 -12.08
C PRO A 107 -29.39 -3.52 -10.81
N THR A 108 -28.81 -4.72 -10.59
CA THR A 108 -29.10 -5.51 -9.39
C THR A 108 -28.37 -5.00 -8.14
N VAL A 109 -27.35 -4.14 -8.34
CA VAL A 109 -26.61 -3.59 -7.19
C VAL A 109 -27.50 -2.59 -6.45
N SER A 110 -27.47 -2.62 -5.12
CA SER A 110 -28.29 -1.75 -4.29
C SER A 110 -28.03 -0.27 -4.67
N ASN A 111 -29.10 0.48 -4.86
CA ASN A 111 -29.05 1.92 -5.23
C ASN A 111 -28.40 2.20 -6.59
N ALA A 112 -28.32 1.21 -7.47
CA ALA A 112 -27.64 1.36 -8.76
C ALA A 112 -28.17 2.56 -9.57
N ASP A 113 -29.46 2.87 -9.44
CA ASP A 113 -30.10 3.98 -10.15
C ASP A 113 -29.72 5.36 -9.57
N LYS A 114 -29.05 5.39 -8.43
CA LYS A 114 -28.59 6.63 -7.78
C LYS A 114 -27.07 6.80 -7.84
N ILE A 115 -26.35 5.71 -8.10
CA ILE A 115 -24.88 5.71 -8.07
C ILE A 115 -24.34 6.09 -9.46
N THR A 116 -23.45 7.08 -9.47
CA THR A 116 -22.81 7.52 -10.72
C THR A 116 -21.41 6.91 -10.84
N ILE A 117 -20.85 6.98 -12.06
CA ILE A 117 -19.45 6.62 -12.31
C ILE A 117 -18.53 7.42 -11.38
N LYS A 118 -18.82 8.73 -11.21
CA LYS A 118 -18.03 9.57 -10.30
C LYS A 118 -18.09 9.04 -8.85
N ASN A 119 -19.27 8.60 -8.40
CA ASN A 119 -19.42 8.04 -7.07
C ASN A 119 -18.55 6.78 -6.89
N LEU A 120 -18.50 5.93 -7.90
CA LEU A 120 -17.64 4.73 -7.86
C LEU A 120 -16.16 5.12 -7.79
N LEU A 121 -15.74 6.06 -8.66
CA LEU A 121 -14.34 6.48 -8.73
C LEU A 121 -13.86 7.07 -7.40
N LYS A 122 -14.71 7.82 -6.71
CA LYS A 122 -14.32 8.56 -5.50
C LYS A 122 -14.84 7.93 -4.21
N HIS A 123 -15.24 6.65 -4.27
CA HIS A 123 -15.67 5.90 -3.10
C HIS A 123 -16.85 6.54 -2.36
N ARG A 124 -17.79 7.09 -3.12
CA ARG A 124 -19.00 7.73 -2.58
C ARG A 124 -20.28 6.97 -2.91
N SER A 125 -20.13 5.70 -3.29
CA SER A 125 -21.28 4.90 -3.75
C SER A 125 -22.14 4.35 -2.62
N GLY A 126 -21.56 4.09 -1.47
CA GLY A 126 -22.23 3.36 -0.40
C GLY A 126 -22.24 1.86 -0.57
N ILE A 127 -21.60 1.34 -1.62
CA ILE A 127 -21.56 -0.11 -1.85
C ILE A 127 -20.65 -0.77 -0.82
N TYR A 128 -21.18 -1.80 -0.17
CA TYR A 128 -20.43 -2.56 0.83
C TYR A 128 -19.12 -3.10 0.22
N ASN A 129 -18.06 -3.02 0.97
CA ASN A 129 -16.74 -3.54 0.55
C ASN A 129 -16.74 -5.07 0.75
N PHE A 130 -16.93 -5.83 -0.32
CA PHE A 130 -17.08 -7.29 -0.22
C PHE A 130 -15.84 -7.96 0.39
N THR A 131 -14.67 -7.32 0.30
CA THR A 131 -13.47 -7.89 0.90
C THR A 131 -13.44 -7.78 2.41
N SER A 132 -14.41 -7.04 3.00
CA SER A 132 -14.58 -6.95 4.45
C SER A 132 -15.51 -8.02 5.01
N ALA A 133 -16.15 -8.81 4.14
CA ALA A 133 -17.08 -9.85 4.58
C ALA A 133 -16.34 -10.97 5.32
N GLU A 134 -16.99 -11.53 6.35
CA GLU A 134 -16.40 -12.60 7.17
C GLU A 134 -15.98 -13.80 6.34
N ASP A 135 -16.76 -14.12 5.30
CA ASP A 135 -16.50 -15.30 4.49
C ASP A 135 -15.49 -15.06 3.37
N TYR A 136 -15.04 -13.82 3.17
CA TYR A 136 -14.11 -13.49 2.08
C TYR A 136 -12.87 -14.38 2.10
N PRO A 137 -12.18 -14.58 3.24
CA PRO A 137 -11.00 -15.44 3.26
C PRO A 137 -11.28 -16.89 2.84
N GLU A 138 -12.51 -17.35 2.95
CA GLU A 138 -12.86 -18.73 2.60
C GLU A 138 -12.89 -18.97 1.10
N TRP A 139 -13.09 -17.90 0.31
CA TRP A 139 -13.26 -18.08 -1.13
C TRP A 139 -12.32 -17.21 -2.00
N MET A 140 -11.56 -16.31 -1.41
CA MET A 140 -10.75 -15.37 -2.19
C MET A 140 -9.66 -16.04 -3.04
N GLU A 141 -9.31 -17.28 -2.70
CA GLU A 141 -8.28 -18.01 -3.44
C GLU A 141 -8.85 -18.81 -4.62
N LYS A 142 -10.16 -18.74 -4.83
CA LYS A 142 -10.85 -19.50 -5.87
C LYS A 142 -11.29 -18.59 -7.01
N PRO A 143 -11.24 -19.08 -8.28
CA PRO A 143 -11.69 -18.27 -9.40
C PRO A 143 -13.14 -17.83 -9.26
N LYS A 144 -13.41 -16.58 -9.68
CA LYS A 144 -14.77 -16.02 -9.70
C LYS A 144 -15.04 -15.44 -11.08
N SER A 145 -16.21 -15.72 -11.61
CA SER A 145 -16.65 -15.09 -12.87
C SER A 145 -17.17 -13.68 -12.60
N LYS A 146 -17.34 -12.89 -13.65
CA LYS A 146 -17.99 -11.59 -13.54
C LYS A 146 -19.37 -11.72 -12.88
N ALA A 147 -20.16 -12.69 -13.33
CA ALA A 147 -21.50 -12.91 -12.76
C ALA A 147 -21.43 -13.23 -11.28
N ASP A 148 -20.48 -14.08 -10.86
CA ASP A 148 -20.29 -14.42 -9.44
C ASP A 148 -20.02 -13.15 -8.62
N LEU A 149 -19.09 -12.33 -9.07
CA LEU A 149 -18.70 -11.15 -8.29
C LEU A 149 -19.81 -10.10 -8.25
N VAL A 150 -20.51 -9.90 -9.37
CA VAL A 150 -21.65 -8.96 -9.39
C VAL A 150 -22.72 -9.46 -8.40
N ASP A 151 -23.01 -10.76 -8.39
CA ASP A 151 -23.99 -11.33 -7.44
C ASP A 151 -23.52 -11.15 -6.00
N ILE A 152 -22.25 -11.37 -5.72
CA ILE A 152 -21.69 -11.18 -4.37
C ILE A 152 -21.87 -9.72 -3.94
N ILE A 153 -21.49 -8.78 -4.81
CA ILE A 153 -21.59 -7.35 -4.51
C ILE A 153 -23.06 -6.95 -4.32
N ALA A 154 -23.94 -7.43 -5.19
CA ALA A 154 -25.36 -7.09 -5.16
C ALA A 154 -26.09 -7.68 -3.94
N ALA A 155 -25.54 -8.73 -3.31
CA ALA A 155 -26.16 -9.39 -2.18
C ALA A 155 -26.15 -8.51 -0.91
N TYR A 156 -25.26 -7.52 -0.84
CA TYR A 156 -25.16 -6.69 0.37
C TYR A 156 -26.01 -5.44 0.25
N PRO A 157 -26.71 -5.06 1.33
CA PRO A 157 -27.41 -3.77 1.32
C PRO A 157 -26.40 -2.63 1.30
N SER A 158 -26.86 -1.46 0.87
CA SER A 158 -26.01 -0.27 0.85
C SER A 158 -25.58 0.10 2.28
N SER A 159 -24.33 0.51 2.44
CA SER A 159 -23.79 0.93 3.74
C SER A 159 -24.22 2.35 4.11
N PHE A 160 -24.48 3.19 3.11
CA PHE A 160 -24.94 4.57 3.31
C PHE A 160 -25.55 5.06 2.00
N GLU A 161 -26.29 6.14 2.10
CA GLU A 161 -26.94 6.75 0.92
C GLU A 161 -25.88 7.25 -0.07
N PRO A 162 -25.98 6.90 -1.35
CA PRO A 162 -24.99 7.34 -2.34
C PRO A 162 -24.75 8.83 -2.30
N ASP A 163 -23.48 9.20 -2.41
CA ASP A 163 -22.99 10.58 -2.41
C ASP A 163 -23.10 11.32 -1.08
N SER A 164 -23.51 10.62 0.01
CA SER A 164 -23.64 11.26 1.32
C SER A 164 -22.32 11.37 2.06
N LYS A 165 -21.37 10.47 1.74
CA LYS A 165 -20.00 10.51 2.31
C LYS A 165 -19.09 9.64 1.47
N GLY A 166 -17.79 9.64 1.79
CA GLY A 166 -16.80 8.77 1.17
C GLY A 166 -16.41 7.64 2.11
N GLU A 167 -16.38 6.42 1.58
CA GLU A 167 -15.89 5.25 2.34
C GLU A 167 -15.34 4.24 1.34
N TYR A 168 -14.10 3.89 1.53
CA TYR A 168 -13.34 3.01 0.64
C TYR A 168 -14.05 1.67 0.44
N SER A 169 -14.18 1.25 -0.82
CA SER A 169 -14.76 -0.05 -1.15
C SER A 169 -14.11 -0.61 -2.42
N ASN A 170 -13.55 -1.79 -2.30
CA ASN A 170 -12.99 -2.50 -3.45
C ASN A 170 -14.09 -2.83 -4.47
N SER A 171 -15.32 -3.01 -4.01
CA SER A 171 -16.46 -3.29 -4.89
C SER A 171 -16.59 -2.24 -6.00
N ASN A 172 -16.32 -0.96 -5.66
CA ASN A 172 -16.39 0.13 -6.63
C ASN A 172 -15.50 -0.13 -7.85
N TYR A 173 -14.27 -0.53 -7.59
CA TYR A 173 -13.27 -0.65 -8.67
C TYR A 173 -13.36 -1.99 -9.40
N VAL A 174 -13.91 -3.03 -8.76
CA VAL A 174 -14.28 -4.25 -9.47
C VAL A 174 -15.37 -3.90 -10.50
N LEU A 175 -16.41 -3.18 -10.06
CA LEU A 175 -17.50 -2.79 -10.97
C LEU A 175 -16.99 -1.88 -12.10
N LEU A 176 -16.13 -0.91 -11.79
CA LEU A 176 -15.57 -0.03 -12.82
C LEU A 176 -14.81 -0.82 -13.89
N SER A 177 -14.03 -1.83 -13.47
CA SER A 177 -13.31 -2.62 -14.45
C SER A 177 -14.24 -3.47 -15.32
N PHE A 178 -15.32 -3.99 -14.74
CA PHE A 178 -16.33 -4.71 -15.52
C PHE A 178 -17.03 -3.78 -16.52
N ILE A 179 -17.32 -2.54 -16.09
CA ILE A 179 -17.94 -1.56 -17.00
C ILE A 179 -17.01 -1.30 -18.19
N ALA A 180 -15.71 -1.15 -17.94
CA ALA A 180 -14.74 -0.94 -19.02
C ALA A 180 -14.76 -2.14 -19.99
N GLU A 181 -14.77 -3.36 -19.44
CA GLU A 181 -14.83 -4.57 -20.29
C GLU A 181 -16.12 -4.60 -21.12
N ASP A 182 -17.24 -4.25 -20.51
CA ASP A 182 -18.53 -4.27 -21.20
C ASP A 182 -18.57 -3.24 -22.34
N ILE A 183 -18.00 -2.07 -22.12
CA ILE A 183 -17.99 -1.00 -23.14
C ILE A 183 -17.08 -1.36 -24.30
N LEU A 184 -15.87 -1.85 -23.98
CA LEU A 184 -14.84 -2.07 -25.00
C LEU A 184 -14.88 -3.48 -25.59
N LYS A 185 -15.65 -4.40 -25.00
CA LYS A 185 -15.77 -5.78 -25.46
C LYS A 185 -14.42 -6.50 -25.51
N LYS A 186 -13.60 -6.23 -24.49
CA LYS A 186 -12.26 -6.81 -24.34
C LYS A 186 -12.05 -7.12 -22.86
N ASP A 187 -11.13 -8.04 -22.56
CA ASP A 187 -10.79 -8.31 -21.17
C ASP A 187 -9.90 -7.20 -20.63
N LEU A 188 -9.85 -7.09 -19.32
CA LEU A 188 -9.10 -6.03 -18.64
C LEU A 188 -7.61 -6.09 -18.96
N ALA A 189 -7.06 -7.29 -19.11
CA ALA A 189 -5.64 -7.45 -19.47
C ALA A 189 -5.33 -6.76 -20.80
N THR A 190 -6.18 -6.95 -21.80
CA THR A 190 -6.04 -6.32 -23.13
C THR A 190 -6.23 -4.81 -23.02
N ILE A 191 -7.26 -4.37 -22.29
CA ILE A 191 -7.56 -2.95 -22.11
C ILE A 191 -6.36 -2.24 -21.45
N LEU A 192 -5.84 -2.81 -20.41
CA LEU A 192 -4.69 -2.25 -19.67
C LEU A 192 -3.50 -2.06 -20.61
N ALA A 193 -3.22 -3.07 -21.44
CA ALA A 193 -2.10 -3.01 -22.36
C ALA A 193 -2.31 -1.91 -23.42
N GLU A 194 -3.48 -1.90 -24.05
CA GLU A 194 -3.76 -0.95 -25.14
C GLU A 194 -3.84 0.50 -24.66
N VAL A 195 -4.43 0.72 -23.49
CA VAL A 195 -4.68 2.07 -23.00
C VAL A 195 -3.47 2.64 -22.27
N ILE A 196 -2.75 1.83 -21.54
CA ILE A 196 -1.71 2.34 -20.63
C ILE A 196 -0.33 1.75 -20.90
N THR A 197 -0.16 0.42 -20.78
CA THR A 197 1.21 -0.11 -20.71
C THR A 197 1.98 0.05 -22.02
N VAL A 198 1.32 -0.12 -23.17
CA VAL A 198 1.99 0.09 -24.44
C VAL A 198 2.29 1.58 -24.68
N PRO A 199 1.31 2.50 -24.56
CA PRO A 199 1.62 3.92 -24.74
C PRO A 199 2.69 4.47 -23.78
N CYS A 200 2.71 4.01 -22.53
CA CYS A 200 3.68 4.48 -21.52
C CYS A 200 4.97 3.63 -21.51
N LYS A 201 5.04 2.60 -22.35
CA LYS A 201 6.21 1.73 -22.45
C LYS A 201 6.54 1.04 -21.12
N LEU A 202 5.50 0.49 -20.49
CA LEU A 202 5.63 -0.24 -19.23
C LEU A 202 5.76 -1.74 -19.56
N SER A 203 6.97 -2.22 -19.76
CA SER A 203 7.19 -3.58 -20.22
C SER A 203 7.05 -4.64 -19.14
N ASN A 204 6.97 -4.23 -17.88
CA ASN A 204 6.87 -5.15 -16.74
C ASN A 204 5.58 -4.94 -15.94
N THR A 205 4.54 -4.42 -16.60
CA THR A 205 3.24 -4.15 -15.97
C THR A 205 2.16 -4.88 -16.74
N TYR A 206 1.35 -5.67 -16.04
CA TYR A 206 0.32 -6.49 -16.70
C TYR A 206 -0.73 -6.94 -15.68
N TYR A 207 -1.85 -7.44 -16.19
CA TYR A 207 -2.88 -8.05 -15.35
C TYR A 207 -2.36 -9.41 -14.87
N GLY A 208 -2.32 -9.61 -13.57
CA GLY A 208 -1.70 -10.78 -12.97
C GLY A 208 -2.50 -12.07 -13.10
N GLY A 209 -1.82 -13.16 -12.84
CA GLY A 209 -2.39 -14.49 -12.74
C GLY A 209 -1.75 -15.21 -11.57
N ALA A 210 -1.79 -16.53 -11.56
CA ALA A 210 -1.10 -17.31 -10.55
C ALA A 210 0.40 -17.08 -10.66
N ILE A 211 1.07 -16.90 -9.56
CA ILE A 211 2.51 -16.70 -9.54
C ILE A 211 3.20 -17.98 -9.97
N GLY A 212 2.87 -19.09 -9.31
CA GLY A 212 3.42 -20.40 -9.68
C GLY A 212 4.92 -20.38 -9.70
N ASN A 213 5.49 -20.84 -10.82
CA ASN A 213 6.94 -20.89 -11.02
C ASN A 213 7.43 -19.79 -11.96
N LYS A 214 6.67 -18.71 -12.12
CA LYS A 214 7.10 -17.60 -12.96
C LYS A 214 8.39 -17.01 -12.42
N SER A 215 9.32 -16.68 -13.31
CA SER A 215 10.52 -15.97 -12.94
C SER A 215 10.19 -14.50 -12.73
N ASN A 216 10.88 -13.86 -11.81
CA ASN A 216 10.79 -12.44 -11.51
C ASN A 216 9.53 -11.99 -10.75
N GLU A 217 8.49 -12.82 -10.62
CA GLU A 217 7.31 -12.40 -9.86
C GLU A 217 7.45 -12.87 -8.41
N ALA A 218 7.38 -11.93 -7.47
CA ALA A 218 7.63 -12.20 -6.06
C ALA A 218 6.51 -13.02 -5.42
N GLN A 219 6.88 -14.01 -4.64
CA GLN A 219 5.97 -14.67 -3.70
C GLN A 219 5.70 -13.72 -2.53
N SER A 220 4.59 -13.91 -1.85
CA SER A 220 4.23 -13.06 -0.70
C SER A 220 4.53 -13.77 0.62
N TYR A 221 4.99 -12.99 1.58
CA TYR A 221 5.41 -13.53 2.88
C TYR A 221 4.87 -12.68 4.01
N HIS A 222 4.61 -13.33 5.15
CA HIS A 222 4.39 -12.63 6.41
C HIS A 222 5.45 -13.09 7.40
N TYR A 223 5.70 -12.29 8.42
CA TYR A 223 6.77 -12.54 9.39
C TYR A 223 6.19 -12.99 10.71
N THR A 224 6.66 -14.18 11.19
CA THR A 224 6.25 -14.75 12.46
C THR A 224 7.49 -15.16 13.27
N GLY A 225 8.56 -14.36 13.21
CA GLY A 225 9.87 -14.76 13.70
C GLY A 225 10.73 -15.31 12.57
N GLU A 226 10.11 -15.68 11.49
CA GLU A 226 10.74 -16.04 10.23
C GLU A 226 9.75 -15.72 9.11
N TRP A 227 10.24 -15.64 7.88
CA TRP A 227 9.38 -15.36 6.73
C TRP A 227 8.62 -16.63 6.34
N VAL A 228 7.29 -16.53 6.32
CA VAL A 228 6.41 -17.65 5.96
C VAL A 228 5.60 -17.24 4.73
N GLN A 229 5.65 -18.09 3.69
CA GLN A 229 4.93 -17.81 2.46
C GLN A 229 3.41 -17.79 2.70
N THR A 230 2.73 -16.79 2.16
CA THR A 230 1.28 -16.70 2.24
C THR A 230 0.63 -17.33 1.02
N THR A 231 -0.65 -17.65 1.14
CA THR A 231 -1.43 -18.11 -0.01
C THR A 231 -1.74 -16.94 -0.95
N GLU A 232 -2.17 -17.27 -2.17
CA GLU A 232 -2.47 -16.27 -3.21
C GLU A 232 -3.96 -16.06 -3.35
N THR A 233 -4.36 -14.78 -3.42
CA THR A 233 -5.71 -14.44 -3.90
C THR A 233 -5.77 -14.77 -5.39
N ASP A 234 -6.87 -15.39 -5.84
CA ASP A 234 -7.07 -15.61 -7.27
C ASP A 234 -7.30 -14.25 -7.95
N MET A 235 -6.56 -13.97 -9.01
CA MET A 235 -6.57 -12.63 -9.61
C MET A 235 -7.88 -12.29 -10.34
N SER A 236 -8.75 -13.28 -10.56
CA SER A 236 -10.11 -12.98 -11.05
C SER A 236 -10.95 -12.24 -10.00
N VAL A 237 -10.53 -12.27 -8.73
CA VAL A 237 -11.31 -11.65 -7.64
C VAL A 237 -11.08 -10.14 -7.55
N PRO A 238 -9.84 -9.64 -7.43
CA PRO A 238 -9.67 -8.20 -7.24
C PRO A 238 -9.88 -7.38 -8.52
N MET A 239 -9.75 -7.98 -9.69
CA MET A 239 -9.96 -7.29 -10.96
C MET A 239 -9.27 -5.91 -10.95
N GLY A 240 -9.98 -4.86 -11.39
CA GLY A 240 -9.43 -3.51 -11.43
C GLY A 240 -9.20 -2.87 -10.06
N ALA A 241 -9.61 -3.55 -9.00
CA ALA A 241 -9.35 -3.06 -7.64
C ALA A 241 -7.97 -3.49 -7.13
N GLY A 242 -7.35 -4.53 -7.75
CA GLY A 242 -6.11 -5.03 -7.16
C GLY A 242 -5.31 -6.03 -7.96
N ALA A 243 -5.60 -6.26 -9.24
CA ALA A 243 -5.01 -7.40 -9.97
C ALA A 243 -3.77 -7.07 -10.82
N VAL A 244 -3.28 -5.85 -10.76
CA VAL A 244 -2.12 -5.47 -11.58
C VAL A 244 -0.82 -5.91 -10.91
N VAL A 245 0.13 -6.35 -11.75
CA VAL A 245 1.50 -6.69 -11.36
C VAL A 245 2.42 -5.66 -12.01
N SER A 246 3.44 -5.19 -11.29
CA SER A 246 4.34 -4.19 -11.83
C SER A 246 5.68 -4.19 -11.07
N THR A 247 6.59 -3.32 -11.49
CA THR A 247 7.86 -3.05 -10.79
C THR A 247 7.85 -1.60 -10.29
N PRO A 248 8.68 -1.27 -9.30
CA PRO A 248 8.75 0.13 -8.86
C PRO A 248 9.11 1.09 -9.99
N SER A 249 10.03 0.71 -10.86
CA SER A 249 10.44 1.55 -11.98
C SER A 249 9.27 1.80 -12.95
N ASP A 250 8.52 0.75 -13.29
CA ASP A 250 7.35 0.92 -14.17
C ASP A 250 6.29 1.81 -13.53
N LEU A 251 6.07 1.68 -12.21
CA LEU A 251 5.09 2.54 -11.53
C LEU A 251 5.52 4.00 -11.56
N ASN A 252 6.82 4.27 -11.36
CA ASN A 252 7.32 5.64 -11.49
C ASN A 252 7.14 6.17 -12.91
N LYS A 253 7.42 5.34 -13.93
CA LYS A 253 7.16 5.71 -15.33
C LYS A 253 5.68 6.01 -15.56
N PHE A 254 4.80 5.16 -15.02
CA PHE A 254 3.36 5.34 -15.16
C PHE A 254 2.92 6.67 -14.54
N LEU A 255 3.38 6.96 -13.31
CA LEU A 255 3.01 8.22 -12.66
C LEU A 255 3.50 9.42 -13.47
N TYR A 256 4.72 9.35 -13.97
CA TYR A 256 5.25 10.43 -14.82
C TYR A 256 4.40 10.58 -16.10
N CYS A 257 4.05 9.46 -16.73
CA CYS A 257 3.23 9.41 -17.93
C CYS A 257 1.85 10.03 -17.64
N LEU A 258 1.23 9.63 -16.55
CA LEU A 258 -0.10 10.11 -16.14
C LEU A 258 -0.11 11.62 -15.85
N PHE A 259 0.85 12.08 -15.06
CA PHE A 259 0.88 13.48 -14.62
C PHE A 259 1.42 14.44 -15.68
N ASN A 260 1.92 13.92 -16.80
CA ASN A 260 2.46 14.75 -17.88
C ASN A 260 1.68 14.62 -19.19
N GLY A 261 0.40 14.22 -19.08
CA GLY A 261 -0.53 14.29 -20.21
C GLY A 261 -0.43 13.17 -21.23
N LYS A 262 0.25 12.07 -20.89
CA LYS A 262 0.45 10.97 -21.83
C LYS A 262 -0.59 9.85 -21.72
N VAL A 263 -1.42 9.88 -20.68
CA VAL A 263 -2.47 8.87 -20.46
C VAL A 263 -3.84 9.53 -20.58
N VAL A 264 -4.08 10.57 -19.78
CA VAL A 264 -5.36 11.27 -19.76
C VAL A 264 -5.10 12.76 -20.02
N SER A 265 -6.17 13.48 -20.39
CA SER A 265 -6.08 14.94 -20.60
C SER A 265 -5.83 15.65 -19.28
N GLU A 266 -5.41 16.91 -19.37
CA GLU A 266 -5.21 17.77 -18.20
C GLU A 266 -6.51 17.89 -17.39
N ALA A 267 -7.65 18.01 -18.06
CA ALA A 267 -8.95 18.10 -17.40
C ALA A 267 -9.28 16.83 -16.64
N SER A 268 -9.03 15.67 -17.26
CA SER A 268 -9.24 14.38 -16.59
C SER A 268 -8.32 14.20 -15.39
N LEU A 269 -7.05 14.58 -15.54
CA LEU A 269 -6.09 14.49 -14.42
C LEU A 269 -6.54 15.37 -13.27
N LYS A 270 -7.01 16.59 -13.57
CA LYS A 270 -7.52 17.49 -12.54
C LYS A 270 -8.69 16.85 -11.78
N GLU A 271 -9.60 16.19 -12.52
CA GLU A 271 -10.73 15.49 -11.90
C GLU A 271 -10.22 14.36 -10.98
N MET A 272 -9.21 13.60 -11.46
CA MET A 272 -8.63 12.51 -10.65
C MET A 272 -8.00 13.05 -9.37
N MET A 273 -7.38 14.22 -9.41
CA MET A 273 -6.67 14.82 -8.27
C MET A 273 -7.60 15.55 -7.31
N THR A 274 -8.84 15.86 -7.72
CA THR A 274 -9.79 16.61 -6.89
C THR A 274 -10.39 15.66 -5.85
N LEU A 275 -10.11 15.94 -4.58
CA LEU A 275 -10.51 15.06 -3.48
C LEU A 275 -11.91 15.41 -2.98
N GLU A 276 -12.69 14.38 -2.68
CA GLU A 276 -13.95 14.47 -1.96
C GLU A 276 -13.88 13.49 -0.80
N ASP A 277 -13.97 13.97 0.44
CA ASP A 277 -13.76 13.16 1.65
C ASP A 277 -12.48 12.35 1.57
N ASN A 278 -11.40 13.02 1.12
CA ASN A 278 -10.03 12.46 1.03
C ASN A 278 -9.79 11.51 -0.15
N TYR A 279 -10.80 11.26 -0.99
CA TYR A 279 -10.65 10.34 -2.14
C TYR A 279 -10.70 11.10 -3.46
N GLY A 280 -9.67 10.95 -4.27
CA GLY A 280 -9.73 11.32 -5.68
C GLY A 280 -10.17 10.12 -6.51
N ALA A 281 -10.08 10.23 -7.81
CA ALA A 281 -10.39 9.11 -8.70
C ALA A 281 -9.13 8.26 -8.88
N GLY A 282 -9.03 7.20 -8.10
CA GLY A 282 -7.87 6.32 -8.11
C GLY A 282 -6.61 6.92 -7.50
N LEU A 283 -6.74 8.07 -6.83
CA LEU A 283 -5.62 8.78 -6.22
C LEU A 283 -5.99 9.29 -4.84
N PHE A 284 -5.01 9.28 -3.95
CA PHE A 284 -5.06 9.95 -2.66
C PHE A 284 -4.05 11.09 -2.67
N SER A 285 -4.27 12.08 -1.80
CA SER A 285 -3.23 13.03 -1.45
C SER A 285 -2.38 12.39 -0.36
N VAL A 286 -1.06 12.39 -0.56
CA VAL A 286 -0.12 11.81 0.40
C VAL A 286 0.96 12.86 0.69
N PRO A 287 0.59 13.94 1.39
CA PRO A 287 1.53 15.07 1.57
C PRO A 287 2.76 14.68 2.37
N TYR A 288 3.87 15.33 2.05
CA TYR A 288 5.10 15.20 2.80
C TYR A 288 5.60 16.60 3.16
N ASN A 289 5.56 16.94 4.46
CA ASN A 289 5.87 18.28 4.96
C ASN A 289 5.03 19.32 4.20
N ASP A 290 5.67 20.31 3.59
CA ASP A 290 4.98 21.36 2.82
C ASP A 290 4.73 20.97 1.36
N LYS A 291 5.10 19.76 0.96
CA LYS A 291 5.02 19.32 -0.43
C LYS A 291 3.76 18.50 -0.66
N LYS A 292 3.10 18.77 -1.78
CA LYS A 292 1.91 17.99 -2.18
C LYS A 292 2.35 16.80 -3.02
N ALA A 293 1.81 15.65 -2.70
CA ALA A 293 2.05 14.44 -3.48
C ALA A 293 0.75 13.68 -3.64
N TYR A 294 0.71 12.84 -4.65
CA TYR A 294 -0.44 11.98 -4.96
C TYR A 294 0.05 10.56 -5.18
N GLY A 295 -0.79 9.61 -4.84
CA GLY A 295 -0.48 8.20 -5.03
C GLY A 295 -1.64 7.34 -4.57
N HIS A 296 -1.33 6.11 -4.33
CA HIS A 296 -2.32 5.18 -3.79
C HIS A 296 -1.59 4.22 -2.85
N UNK A 297 -2.31 4.00 -1.84
CA UNK A 297 -1.72 3.15 -0.84
C UNK A 297 -0.39 3.73 -0.45
N UNK A 298 0.26 3.76 0.21
CA UNK A 298 1.44 4.33 0.58
C UNK A 298 2.62 3.89 -0.22
N UNK A 299 2.42 3.35 -1.27
CA UNK A 299 3.50 2.86 -2.02
C UNK A 299 3.97 3.75 -3.11
N UNK A 300 3.22 4.62 -3.53
CA UNK A 300 3.60 5.44 -4.60
C UNK A 300 3.38 6.87 -4.22
N PHE A 301 4.37 7.63 -4.42
CA PHE A 301 4.29 9.10 -4.23
C PHE A 301 4.73 9.79 -5.51
N TYR A 302 3.91 10.64 -6.06
CA TYR A 302 4.30 11.56 -7.14
C TYR A 302 4.13 12.99 -6.65
N PHE A 303 5.19 13.79 -6.78
CA PHE A 303 5.23 15.20 -6.39
C PHE A 303 5.17 16.03 -7.68
N PRO A 304 3.98 16.51 -8.06
CA PRO A 304 3.84 17.15 -9.38
C PRO A 304 4.71 18.40 -9.58
N LYS A 305 4.85 19.20 -8.55
CA LYS A 305 5.64 20.44 -8.64
C LYS A 305 7.12 20.11 -8.81
N GLU A 306 7.62 19.15 -8.05
CA GLU A 306 9.04 18.76 -8.07
C GLU A 306 9.35 17.76 -9.19
N LYS A 307 8.33 17.11 -9.76
CA LYS A 307 8.45 16.06 -10.78
C LYS A 307 9.29 14.88 -10.27
N ILE A 308 9.03 14.48 -9.02
CA ILE A 308 9.73 13.39 -8.37
C ILE A 308 8.71 12.29 -8.08
N SER A 309 9.11 11.04 -8.31
CA SER A 309 8.30 9.92 -7.84
C SER A 309 9.16 8.95 -7.05
N VAL A 310 8.57 8.39 -6.01
CA VAL A 310 9.21 7.40 -5.13
C VAL A 310 8.23 6.24 -4.99
N THR A 311 8.68 5.05 -5.37
CA THR A 311 7.87 3.83 -5.26
C THR A 311 8.65 2.75 -4.53
N TYR A 312 8.04 2.19 -3.49
CA TYR A 312 8.54 1.02 -2.80
C TYR A 312 7.46 -0.06 -2.84
N LEU A 313 7.79 -1.21 -3.42
CA LEU A 313 6.89 -2.36 -3.46
C LEU A 313 7.48 -3.46 -2.59
N SER A 314 6.61 -4.13 -1.84
CA SER A 314 7.04 -5.11 -0.85
C SER A 314 6.30 -6.43 -1.00
N ASN A 315 7.02 -7.51 -0.80
CA ASN A 315 6.41 -8.83 -0.68
C ASN A 315 6.54 -9.41 0.74
N GLY A 316 7.06 -8.60 1.67
CA GLY A 316 7.11 -8.99 3.07
C GLY A 316 7.57 -7.83 3.94
N VAL A 317 6.87 -7.58 5.03
CA VAL A 317 7.23 -6.49 5.93
C VAL A 317 6.96 -6.89 7.38
N ALA A 318 7.96 -6.64 8.23
CA ALA A 318 7.90 -6.95 9.67
C ALA A 318 7.90 -5.69 10.53
N ILE A 319 7.75 -4.52 9.89
CA ILE A 319 7.61 -3.23 10.57
C ILE A 319 6.57 -2.43 9.79
N PRO A 320 6.01 -1.36 10.35
CA PRO A 320 5.05 -0.57 9.58
C PRO A 320 5.69 -0.04 8.30
N LEU A 321 5.00 -0.24 7.20
CA LEU A 321 5.47 0.15 5.87
C LEU A 321 5.81 1.64 5.80
N ASN A 322 5.00 2.48 6.46
CA ASN A 322 5.23 3.92 6.49
C ASN A 322 6.62 4.29 7.03
N ASN A 323 7.15 3.49 7.96
CA ASN A 323 8.47 3.78 8.53
C ASN A 323 9.54 3.74 7.43
N ILE A 324 9.40 2.79 6.49
CA ILE A 324 10.35 2.67 5.39
C ILE A 324 10.22 3.88 4.46
N LEU A 325 8.98 4.17 4.03
CA LEU A 325 8.72 5.24 3.06
C LEU A 325 9.09 6.61 3.61
N VAL A 326 8.73 6.89 4.88
CA VAL A 326 9.08 8.16 5.51
C VAL A 326 10.60 8.29 5.61
N GLY A 327 11.29 7.21 5.96
CA GLY A 327 12.76 7.21 6.01
C GLY A 327 13.36 7.53 4.65
N VAL A 328 12.86 6.88 3.60
CA VAL A 328 13.32 7.14 2.23
C VAL A 328 13.09 8.61 1.84
N LEU A 329 11.90 9.14 2.13
CA LEU A 329 11.58 10.54 1.79
C LEU A 329 12.46 11.52 2.56
N LYS A 330 12.69 11.26 3.86
CA LYS A 330 13.56 12.12 4.66
C LYS A 330 14.98 12.14 4.09
N ILE A 331 15.51 10.97 3.75
CA ILE A 331 16.85 10.90 3.14
C ILE A 331 16.83 11.64 1.80
N TYR A 332 15.83 11.40 0.98
CA TYR A 332 15.76 11.99 -0.35
C TYR A 332 15.75 13.53 -0.29
N PHE A 333 14.93 14.09 0.62
CA PHE A 333 14.79 15.55 0.71
C PHE A 333 15.82 16.20 1.63
N GLY A 334 16.73 15.42 2.21
CA GLY A 334 17.80 15.94 3.06
C GLY A 334 17.32 16.37 4.43
N ASP A 335 16.19 15.83 4.90
CA ASP A 335 15.67 16.10 6.25
C ASP A 335 16.45 15.29 7.28
N GLU A 336 16.40 15.74 8.53
CA GLU A 336 17.05 15.02 9.62
C GLU A 336 16.44 13.63 9.76
N TYR A 337 17.30 12.61 9.73
CA TYR A 337 16.87 11.22 9.83
C TYR A 337 18.00 10.37 10.39
N GLU A 338 17.70 9.67 11.48
CA GLU A 338 18.62 8.71 12.06
C GLU A 338 18.28 7.31 11.54
N LEU A 339 19.28 6.62 11.04
CA LEU A 339 19.11 5.24 10.58
C LEU A 339 18.63 4.39 11.77
N PRO A 340 17.68 3.46 11.53
CA PRO A 340 17.17 2.65 12.63
C PRO A 340 18.24 1.73 13.22
N VAL A 341 18.11 1.48 14.52
CA VAL A 341 18.94 0.51 15.24
C VAL A 341 17.98 -0.51 15.83
N TYR A 342 18.21 -1.77 15.52
CA TYR A 342 17.34 -2.85 16.01
C TYR A 342 18.05 -3.63 17.10
N ALA A 343 17.40 -3.76 18.26
CA ALA A 343 17.91 -4.57 19.36
C ALA A 343 17.93 -6.03 18.93
N PRO A 344 19.01 -6.76 19.20
CA PRO A 344 19.03 -8.19 18.87
C PRO A 344 18.03 -8.95 19.73
N THR A 345 17.43 -9.99 19.17
CA THR A 345 16.54 -10.85 19.93
C THR A 345 17.40 -11.80 20.79
N ILE A 346 16.88 -12.13 21.96
CA ILE A 346 17.54 -13.11 22.84
C ILE A 346 16.65 -14.34 22.97
N ASN A 347 17.25 -15.48 23.20
CA ASN A 347 16.51 -16.72 23.38
C ASN A 347 16.16 -16.88 24.86
N VAL A 348 14.87 -17.04 25.16
CA VAL A 348 14.40 -17.26 26.53
C VAL A 348 13.82 -18.68 26.59
N PRO A 349 14.35 -19.54 27.46
CA PRO A 349 13.84 -20.93 27.58
C PRO A 349 12.35 -20.94 27.91
N VAL A 350 11.61 -21.92 27.39
CA VAL A 350 10.18 -22.05 27.60
C VAL A 350 9.83 -22.04 29.10
N ALA A 351 10.63 -22.70 29.92
CA ALA A 351 10.41 -22.75 31.37
C ALA A 351 10.38 -21.34 31.99
N GLU A 352 11.19 -20.41 31.44
CA GLU A 352 11.18 -19.03 31.92
C GLU A 352 10.02 -18.23 31.37
N LEU A 353 9.51 -18.59 30.20
CA LEU A 353 8.36 -17.90 29.60
C LEU A 353 7.07 -18.13 30.39
N GLU A 354 6.99 -19.26 31.09
CA GLU A 354 5.80 -19.63 31.88
C GLU A 354 5.39 -18.52 32.89
N GLN A 355 6.36 -17.80 33.42
CA GLN A 355 6.08 -16.76 34.41
C GLN A 355 5.24 -15.62 33.86
N TYR A 356 5.21 -15.45 32.54
CA TYR A 356 4.47 -14.36 31.89
C TYR A 356 3.05 -14.76 31.48
N VAL A 357 2.74 -16.03 31.44
CA VAL A 357 1.47 -16.54 30.92
C VAL A 357 0.33 -16.11 31.82
N GLY A 358 -0.75 -15.62 31.20
CA GLY A 358 -1.97 -15.23 31.91
C GLY A 358 -2.76 -14.18 31.13
N VAL A 359 -3.90 -13.84 31.70
CA VAL A 359 -4.75 -12.77 31.18
C VAL A 359 -4.50 -11.52 32.00
N TYR A 360 -4.24 -10.42 31.32
CA TYR A 360 -3.94 -9.13 31.96
C TYR A 360 -5.02 -8.12 31.59
N SER A 361 -5.43 -7.32 32.55
CA SER A 361 -6.47 -6.33 32.35
C SER A 361 -6.20 -5.04 33.14
N THR A 362 -6.95 -3.99 32.81
CA THR A 362 -6.87 -2.71 33.47
C THR A 362 -8.25 -2.08 33.49
N PRO A 363 -8.63 -1.35 34.53
CA PRO A 363 -9.94 -0.69 34.57
C PRO A 363 -10.09 0.47 33.60
N THR A 364 -8.98 0.97 33.00
CA THR A 364 -9.03 2.17 32.17
C THR A 364 -9.48 1.90 30.74
N ILE A 365 -9.35 0.66 30.25
CA ILE A 365 -9.80 0.29 28.91
C ILE A 365 -10.45 -1.11 28.97
N PRO A 366 -11.42 -1.38 28.11
CA PRO A 366 -12.12 -2.69 28.14
C PRO A 366 -11.31 -3.84 27.53
N MET A 367 -10.22 -3.53 26.86
CA MET A 367 -9.36 -4.54 26.22
C MET A 367 -8.57 -5.32 27.27
N LYS A 368 -8.47 -6.63 27.07
CA LYS A 368 -7.58 -7.49 27.86
C LYS A 368 -6.47 -7.98 26.96
N MET A 369 -5.35 -8.35 27.58
CA MET A 369 -4.21 -8.94 26.86
C MET A 369 -4.01 -10.36 27.37
N ASN A 370 -4.18 -11.34 26.49
CA ASN A 370 -3.92 -12.74 26.81
C ASN A 370 -2.48 -13.07 26.38
N ILE A 371 -1.68 -13.54 27.34
CA ILE A 371 -0.28 -13.93 27.09
C ILE A 371 -0.22 -15.44 27.24
N PHE A 372 0.29 -16.13 26.22
CA PHE A 372 0.32 -17.60 26.22
C PHE A 372 1.55 -18.08 25.44
N ILE A 373 1.82 -19.37 25.58
CA ILE A 373 2.94 -20.03 24.90
C ILE A 373 2.38 -20.94 23.82
N GLU A 374 2.97 -20.87 22.64
CA GLU A 374 2.67 -21.79 21.54
C GLU A 374 4.00 -22.28 21.00
N GLY A 375 4.23 -23.60 21.06
CA GLY A 375 5.52 -24.15 20.73
C GLY A 375 6.56 -23.71 21.77
N ASP A 376 7.60 -23.03 21.30
CA ASP A 376 8.66 -22.53 22.18
C ASP A 376 8.66 -20.99 22.26
N ALA A 377 7.58 -20.36 21.83
CA ALA A 377 7.50 -18.91 21.74
C ALA A 377 6.35 -18.34 22.57
N LEU A 378 6.55 -17.10 23.03
CA LEU A 378 5.53 -16.34 23.76
C LEU A 378 4.67 -15.55 22.76
N TYR A 379 3.36 -15.58 22.99
CA TYR A 379 2.39 -14.87 22.13
C TYR A 379 1.53 -13.95 22.96
N GLY A 380 1.06 -12.90 22.30
CA GLY A 380 0.07 -12.00 22.87
C GLY A 380 -1.18 -11.96 21.99
N GLN A 381 -2.32 -11.69 22.60
CA GLN A 381 -3.56 -11.50 21.86
C GLN A 381 -4.44 -10.52 22.64
N ALA A 382 -4.74 -9.39 22.02
CA ALA A 382 -5.67 -8.42 22.59
C ALA A 382 -7.11 -8.82 22.25
N THR A 383 -8.03 -8.46 23.11
CA THR A 383 -9.46 -8.78 22.91
C THR A 383 -9.90 -8.40 21.50
N GLY A 384 -10.46 -9.37 20.78
CA GLY A 384 -11.00 -9.16 19.44
C GLY A 384 -9.98 -8.99 18.34
N GLN A 385 -8.71 -9.27 18.61
CA GLN A 385 -7.63 -9.11 17.63
C GLN A 385 -6.91 -10.43 17.38
N SER A 386 -6.12 -10.48 16.32
CA SER A 386 -5.29 -11.65 16.01
C SER A 386 -4.15 -11.79 17.01
N GLU A 387 -3.71 -13.01 17.20
CA GLU A 387 -2.52 -13.28 18.03
C GLU A 387 -1.25 -12.82 17.31
N PHE A 388 -0.22 -12.54 18.08
CA PHE A 388 1.08 -12.10 17.55
C PHE A 388 2.20 -12.65 18.41
N GLN A 389 3.31 -13.01 17.76
CA GLN A 389 4.47 -13.55 18.47
C GLN A 389 5.29 -12.43 19.08
N LEU A 390 5.69 -12.63 20.33
CA LEU A 390 6.55 -11.70 21.07
C LEU A 390 7.98 -12.19 21.04
N GLU A 391 8.91 -11.30 20.70
CA GLU A 391 10.34 -11.61 20.67
C GLU A 391 11.04 -10.89 21.80
N ALA A 392 11.77 -11.64 22.63
CA ALA A 392 12.53 -11.07 23.75
C ALA A 392 13.74 -10.30 23.19
N PHE A 393 14.01 -9.12 23.73
CA PHE A 393 15.21 -8.36 23.40
C PHE A 393 16.02 -7.95 24.63
N GLU A 394 15.45 -8.15 25.82
CA GLU A 394 16.08 -7.87 27.09
C GLU A 394 15.30 -8.68 28.15
N LYS A 395 15.88 -8.87 29.32
CA LYS A 395 15.20 -9.58 30.41
C LYS A 395 13.84 -8.91 30.68
N HIS A 396 12.76 -9.69 30.65
CA HIS A 396 11.38 -9.24 30.89
C HIS A 396 10.86 -8.28 29.84
N LYS A 397 11.58 -8.01 28.74
CA LYS A 397 11.15 -7.08 27.70
C LYS A 397 11.01 -7.78 26.36
N PHE A 398 9.85 -7.63 25.77
CA PHE A 398 9.47 -8.29 24.50
C PHE A 398 8.96 -7.23 23.54
N LYS A 399 9.06 -7.54 22.27
CA LYS A 399 8.60 -6.65 21.20
C LYS A 399 7.81 -7.40 20.15
N PHE A 400 6.91 -6.66 19.49
CA PHE A 400 6.25 -7.07 18.26
C PHE A 400 6.41 -5.90 17.29
N GLU A 401 7.44 -5.95 16.47
CA GLU A 401 7.84 -4.81 15.64
C GLU A 401 6.82 -4.40 14.58
N PRO A 402 6.06 -5.35 13.95
CA PRO A 402 5.08 -4.89 12.96
C PRO A 402 4.08 -3.86 13.48
N ALA A 403 3.79 -3.87 14.79
CA ALA A 403 2.91 -2.87 15.41
C ALA A 403 3.68 -1.85 16.24
N MET A 404 5.00 -1.88 16.23
CA MET A 404 5.86 -1.03 17.08
C MET A 404 5.44 -1.12 18.54
N LEU A 405 5.20 -2.36 18.98
CA LEU A 405 4.69 -2.67 20.31
C LEU A 405 5.82 -3.23 21.17
N THR A 406 5.95 -2.71 22.39
CA THR A 406 6.81 -3.29 23.42
C THR A 406 5.94 -3.69 24.61
N ILE A 407 6.22 -4.88 25.17
CA ILE A 407 5.61 -5.31 26.43
C ILE A 407 6.73 -5.55 27.44
N GLU A 408 6.66 -4.86 28.56
CA GLU A 408 7.61 -5.06 29.66
C GLU A 408 6.87 -5.72 30.82
N PHE A 409 7.35 -6.86 31.25
CA PHE A 409 6.74 -7.61 32.34
C PHE A 409 7.41 -7.27 33.67
N SER A 410 6.61 -7.23 34.71
CA SER A 410 7.07 -7.15 36.11
C SER A 410 6.49 -8.36 36.83
N PRO A 411 7.14 -9.53 36.72
CA PRO A 411 6.57 -10.75 37.32
C PRO A 411 6.31 -10.66 38.83
N GLU A 412 7.19 -9.95 39.54
CA GLU A 412 7.03 -9.79 41.01
C GLU A 412 5.80 -8.97 41.38
N LYS A 413 5.30 -8.15 40.45
CA LYS A 413 4.07 -7.36 40.66
C LYS A 413 2.86 -7.96 39.93
N SER A 414 3.07 -9.03 39.20
CA SER A 414 2.03 -9.64 38.35
C SER A 414 1.45 -8.61 37.39
N GLU A 415 2.32 -7.81 36.76
CA GLU A 415 1.94 -6.74 35.84
C GLU A 415 2.67 -6.85 34.51
N LEU A 416 2.06 -6.25 33.48
CA LEU A 416 2.78 -5.93 32.26
C LEU A 416 2.49 -4.47 31.90
N THR A 417 3.41 -3.88 31.17
CA THR A 417 3.24 -2.54 30.62
C THR A 417 3.29 -2.63 29.11
N ILE A 418 2.24 -2.16 28.44
CA ILE A 418 2.18 -2.04 26.99
C ILE A 418 2.70 -0.66 26.63
N ILE A 419 3.68 -0.60 25.74
CA ILE A 419 4.25 0.66 25.25
C ILE A 419 4.04 0.71 23.74
N GLN A 420 3.28 1.70 23.27
CA GLN A 420 2.96 1.81 21.84
C GLN A 420 2.55 3.24 21.52
N GLY A 421 3.05 3.78 20.41
CA GLY A 421 2.65 5.09 19.93
C GLY A 421 2.89 6.23 20.91
N GLY A 422 3.93 6.12 21.74
CA GLY A 422 4.26 7.13 22.73
C GLY A 422 3.43 7.06 23.99
N GLY A 423 2.53 6.09 24.09
CA GLY A 423 1.71 5.87 25.28
C GLY A 423 2.10 4.61 26.04
N GLU A 424 1.70 4.54 27.30
CA GLU A 424 1.92 3.38 28.15
C GLU A 424 0.62 2.98 28.84
N VAL A 425 0.37 1.68 28.93
CA VAL A 425 -0.77 1.13 29.65
C VAL A 425 -0.26 0.02 30.55
N VAL A 426 -0.53 0.11 31.84
CA VAL A 426 -0.18 -0.93 32.81
C VAL A 426 -1.39 -1.83 33.02
N MET A 427 -1.19 -3.14 32.93
CA MET A 427 -2.23 -4.14 33.14
C MET A 427 -1.80 -5.11 34.21
N LYS A 428 -2.75 -5.58 35.00
CA LYS A 428 -2.51 -6.56 36.05
C LYS A 428 -3.03 -7.94 35.66
N LYS A 429 -2.29 -8.94 36.04
CA LYS A 429 -2.68 -10.34 35.81
C LYS A 429 -3.92 -10.66 36.63
N GLU A 430 -4.95 -11.26 36.01
CA GLU A 430 -6.19 -11.68 36.67
C GLU A 430 -6.02 -12.89 37.56
#